data_c2cbfc88798a20affb5efa5cecdfaece
#
_entry.id   c2cbfc88798a20affb5efa5cecdfaece
#
_cell.length_a   1.000
_cell.length_b   1.000
_cell.length_c   1.000
_cell.angle_alpha   90.00
_cell.angle_beta   90.00
_cell.angle_gamma   90.00
#
_symmetry.space_group_name_H-M   'P 1'
#
loop_
_entity.id
_entity.type
_entity.pdbx_description
1 polymer ?
#
loop_
_entity_poly.entity_id
_entity_poly.type
_entity_poly.pdbx_seq_one_letter_code
_entity_poly.pdbx_strand_id
1 'polypeptide(L)'
;MSARLIESMGLLCQLLEQASPEIAASALLSEDKYAATGEALIHERLLSTGTVRSYVTCPECLVENARLVKPCNDSNVLLFCDDCGDIECPRSVLQTYTVNVARVVERLSASLSLPLASRKAIGPNSSWRLGIQERRRGAATTWYFGRRLSRAFEAKALVDQIKLDQAARSAKILTSTRLPLCASSPLAGYEIIELPSVARLSQSRFLFYDNRLQDVEHSIVEDAPSGNSLAYVRSRRCAYVNGVKYPLESMQQKILLALMDAHAHRLEAQQIAARCGSSAFPFQPIKYFGRNPLVYKTFVRYLAGDKVYVLAEGD
;
A
#
# COMPACT_ATOMS: atom_id res chain seq x y z
N MET A 1 3.18 -12.83 -8.98
CA MET A 1 3.51 -11.40 -9.05
C MET A 1 3.11 -10.60 -7.80
N SER A 2 2.12 -11.00 -7.02
CA SER A 2 1.59 -10.24 -5.88
C SER A 2 2.57 -10.06 -4.69
N ALA A 3 3.36 -11.07 -4.34
CA ALA A 3 4.25 -11.00 -3.17
C ALA A 3 5.38 -9.97 -3.30
N ARG A 4 5.97 -9.83 -4.49
CA ARG A 4 7.08 -8.87 -4.74
C ARG A 4 6.65 -7.41 -4.60
N LEU A 5 5.41 -7.08 -4.96
CA LEU A 5 4.88 -5.70 -4.85
C LEU A 5 4.61 -5.28 -3.40
N ILE A 6 4.24 -6.22 -2.54
CA ILE A 6 4.08 -5.97 -1.10
C ILE A 6 5.43 -5.66 -0.46
N GLU A 7 6.48 -6.37 -0.88
CA GLU A 7 7.86 -6.13 -0.39
C GLU A 7 8.38 -4.73 -0.77
N SER A 8 8.07 -4.23 -1.96
CA SER A 8 8.50 -2.90 -2.40
C SER A 8 7.91 -1.78 -1.53
N MET A 9 6.64 -1.86 -1.18
CA MET A 9 6.01 -0.90 -0.29
C MET A 9 6.56 -1.01 1.14
N GLY A 10 6.82 -2.23 1.61
CA GLY A 10 7.43 -2.48 2.92
C GLY A 10 8.82 -1.85 3.04
N LEU A 11 9.67 -2.05 2.04
CA LEU A 11 11.01 -1.45 2.00
C LEU A 11 10.94 0.08 1.95
N LEU A 12 10.07 0.65 1.10
CA LEU A 12 9.89 2.10 1.02
C LEU A 12 9.47 2.69 2.37
N CYS A 13 8.52 2.04 3.08
CA CYS A 13 8.10 2.49 4.39
C CYS A 13 9.22 2.37 5.43
N GLN A 14 10.00 1.29 5.43
CA GLN A 14 11.16 1.15 6.31
C GLN A 14 12.18 2.28 6.11
N LEU A 15 12.46 2.64 4.87
CA LEU A 15 13.35 3.76 4.56
C LEU A 15 12.78 5.10 5.00
N LEU A 16 11.48 5.32 4.79
CA LEU A 16 10.79 6.54 5.22
C LEU A 16 10.83 6.74 6.74
N GLU A 17 10.89 5.67 7.55
CA GLU A 17 10.96 5.77 9.02
C GLU A 17 12.36 6.10 9.54
N GLN A 18 13.40 6.06 8.71
CA GLN A 18 14.75 6.45 9.10
C GLN A 18 14.88 7.99 9.23
N ALA A 19 15.80 8.45 10.07
CA ALA A 19 16.08 9.88 10.21
C ALA A 19 16.62 10.46 8.90
N SER A 20 17.60 9.77 8.32
CA SER A 20 18.08 9.97 6.95
C SER A 20 17.59 8.78 6.12
N PRO A 21 16.64 8.97 5.20
CA PRO A 21 16.05 7.88 4.42
C PRO A 21 17.00 7.43 3.28
N GLU A 22 18.13 6.85 3.66
CA GLU A 22 19.22 6.50 2.78
C GLU A 22 19.60 5.02 2.92
N ILE A 23 19.91 4.36 1.81
CA ILE A 23 20.35 2.96 1.77
C ILE A 23 21.58 2.82 0.86
N ALA A 24 22.54 1.98 1.26
CA ALA A 24 23.70 1.68 0.42
C ALA A 24 23.27 0.89 -0.83
N ALA A 25 23.90 1.16 -1.96
CA ALA A 25 23.64 0.44 -3.20
C ALA A 25 23.92 -1.06 -3.06
N SER A 26 24.96 -1.43 -2.32
CA SER A 26 25.27 -2.82 -2.02
C SER A 26 24.14 -3.54 -1.30
N ALA A 27 23.56 -2.92 -0.26
CA ALA A 27 22.42 -3.52 0.46
C ALA A 27 21.15 -3.58 -0.38
N LEU A 28 20.95 -2.60 -1.28
CA LEU A 28 19.74 -2.51 -2.10
C LEU A 28 19.75 -3.45 -3.31
N LEU A 29 20.90 -3.60 -3.97
CA LEU A 29 21.01 -4.24 -5.28
C LEU A 29 21.72 -5.60 -5.26
N SER A 30 22.54 -5.88 -4.23
CA SER A 30 23.32 -7.11 -4.13
C SER A 30 22.62 -8.21 -3.34
N GLU A 31 21.71 -7.87 -2.44
CA GLU A 31 20.91 -8.85 -1.75
C GLU A 31 19.74 -9.29 -2.64
N ASP A 32 19.66 -10.57 -3.02
CA ASP A 32 18.60 -11.16 -3.86
C ASP A 32 17.19 -10.78 -3.37
N LYS A 33 17.07 -10.62 -2.05
CA LYS A 33 15.82 -10.24 -1.41
C LYS A 33 15.31 -8.86 -1.81
N TYR A 34 16.20 -7.90 -2.04
CA TYR A 34 15.85 -6.51 -2.29
C TYR A 34 16.12 -6.04 -3.72
N ALA A 35 16.91 -6.76 -4.50
CA ALA A 35 17.38 -6.31 -5.81
C ALA A 35 16.20 -5.91 -6.73
N ALA A 36 15.25 -6.83 -6.96
CA ALA A 36 14.10 -6.54 -7.82
C ALA A 36 13.19 -5.42 -7.26
N THR A 37 13.11 -5.30 -5.93
CA THR A 37 12.36 -4.26 -5.22
C THR A 37 13.07 -2.92 -5.34
N GLY A 38 14.39 -2.90 -5.16
CA GLY A 38 15.24 -1.73 -5.30
C GLY A 38 15.19 -1.16 -6.71
N GLU A 39 15.34 -2.01 -7.72
CA GLU A 39 15.23 -1.62 -9.13
C GLU A 39 13.87 -0.98 -9.45
N ALA A 40 12.77 -1.56 -8.95
CA ALA A 40 11.45 -1.00 -9.14
C ALA A 40 11.32 0.40 -8.51
N LEU A 41 11.85 0.61 -7.30
CA LEU A 41 11.82 1.91 -6.63
C LEU A 41 12.69 2.96 -7.35
N ILE A 42 13.83 2.56 -7.91
CA ILE A 42 14.71 3.43 -8.71
C ILE A 42 14.03 3.77 -10.03
N HIS A 43 13.49 2.79 -10.74
CA HIS A 43 12.76 2.99 -11.99
C HIS A 43 11.60 3.99 -11.82
N GLU A 44 10.84 3.87 -10.73
CA GLU A 44 9.74 4.78 -10.40
C GLU A 44 10.20 6.14 -9.86
N ARG A 45 11.51 6.36 -9.76
CA ARG A 45 12.13 7.58 -9.21
C ARG A 45 11.69 7.89 -7.76
N LEU A 46 11.32 6.85 -7.02
CA LEU A 46 11.04 6.94 -5.59
C LEU A 46 12.33 6.89 -4.77
N LEU A 47 13.38 6.30 -5.35
CA LEU A 47 14.75 6.44 -4.91
C LEU A 47 15.52 7.26 -5.95
N SER A 48 16.37 8.14 -5.48
CA SER A 48 17.34 8.90 -6.27
C SER A 48 18.75 8.63 -5.77
N THR A 49 19.72 8.81 -6.63
CA THR A 49 21.13 8.74 -6.28
C THR A 49 21.42 9.70 -5.12
N GLY A 50 21.96 9.16 -4.03
CA GLY A 50 22.34 9.90 -2.83
C GLY A 50 23.83 10.26 -2.83
N THR A 51 24.39 10.38 -1.65
CA THR A 51 25.80 10.71 -1.45
C THR A 51 26.72 9.52 -1.71
N VAL A 52 27.97 9.79 -2.03
CA VAL A 52 29.03 8.78 -2.08
C VAL A 52 29.61 8.66 -0.68
N ARG A 53 29.62 7.46 -0.12
CA ARG A 53 30.17 7.19 1.21
C ARG A 53 31.67 7.07 1.19
N SER A 54 32.30 7.47 2.29
CA SER A 54 33.75 7.27 2.50
C SER A 54 34.05 5.91 3.15
N TYR A 55 33.03 5.26 3.72
CA TYR A 55 33.13 3.97 4.40
C TYR A 55 31.98 3.08 3.97
N VAL A 56 32.27 1.81 3.76
CA VAL A 56 31.28 0.76 3.46
C VAL A 56 31.65 -0.50 4.22
N THR A 57 30.70 -1.39 4.42
CA THR A 57 31.02 -2.75 4.88
C THR A 57 31.96 -3.39 3.87
N CYS A 58 33.05 -3.97 4.32
CA CYS A 58 34.06 -4.61 3.48
C CYS A 58 33.40 -5.66 2.57
N PRO A 59 33.56 -5.58 1.25
CA PRO A 59 32.97 -6.54 0.32
C PRO A 59 33.57 -7.95 0.41
N GLU A 60 34.76 -8.10 1.03
CA GLU A 60 35.47 -9.37 1.19
C GLU A 60 35.06 -10.09 2.47
N CYS A 61 35.29 -9.49 3.64
CA CYS A 61 35.00 -10.14 4.92
C CYS A 61 33.55 -9.96 5.37
N LEU A 62 32.80 -8.95 4.85
CA LEU A 62 31.42 -8.60 5.21
C LEU A 62 31.22 -8.26 6.70
N VAL A 63 32.29 -8.06 7.45
CA VAL A 63 32.28 -7.81 8.91
C VAL A 63 32.76 -6.39 9.20
N GLU A 64 33.95 -6.05 8.78
CA GLU A 64 34.61 -4.79 9.07
C GLU A 64 34.22 -3.69 8.09
N ASN A 65 34.48 -2.45 8.46
CA ASN A 65 34.27 -1.31 7.57
C ASN A 65 35.54 -1.06 6.77
N ALA A 66 35.42 -1.01 5.45
CA ALA A 66 36.46 -0.59 4.55
C ALA A 66 36.34 0.90 4.22
N ARG A 67 37.44 1.63 4.27
CA ARG A 67 37.52 3.06 3.94
C ARG A 67 37.97 3.29 2.52
N LEU A 68 37.46 4.33 1.88
CA LEU A 68 37.95 4.78 0.58
C LEU A 68 39.37 5.36 0.72
N VAL A 69 40.33 4.81 -0.05
CA VAL A 69 41.71 5.29 -0.13
C VAL A 69 41.86 6.26 -1.30
N LYS A 70 41.52 5.81 -2.51
CA LYS A 70 41.62 6.61 -3.74
C LYS A 70 40.76 6.00 -4.86
N PRO A 71 40.33 6.79 -5.85
CA PRO A 71 39.84 6.23 -7.10
C PRO A 71 41.00 5.55 -7.86
N CYS A 72 40.75 4.37 -8.43
CA CYS A 72 41.68 3.68 -9.31
C CYS A 72 41.51 4.13 -10.76
N ASN A 73 40.25 4.25 -11.18
CA ASN A 73 39.85 4.73 -12.49
C ASN A 73 38.40 5.27 -12.38
N ASP A 74 37.74 5.54 -13.51
CA ASP A 74 36.35 6.06 -13.52
C ASP A 74 35.34 5.08 -12.93
N SER A 75 35.62 3.78 -12.99
CA SER A 75 34.71 2.71 -12.59
C SER A 75 35.05 2.05 -11.27
N ASN A 76 36.35 2.05 -10.86
CA ASN A 76 36.83 1.35 -9.69
C ASN A 76 37.47 2.28 -8.67
N VAL A 77 37.45 1.83 -7.43
CA VAL A 77 38.06 2.49 -6.26
C VAL A 77 38.88 1.50 -5.46
N LEU A 78 39.90 2.01 -4.77
CA LEU A 78 40.69 1.28 -3.79
C LEU A 78 40.09 1.55 -2.41
N LEU A 79 39.70 0.49 -1.72
CA LEU A 79 39.29 0.50 -0.32
C LEU A 79 40.41 -0.12 0.51
N PHE A 80 40.46 0.24 1.78
CA PHE A 80 41.31 -0.40 2.78
C PHE A 80 40.46 -0.95 3.92
N CYS A 81 40.59 -2.22 4.20
CA CYS A 81 40.00 -2.92 5.33
C CYS A 81 41.11 -3.36 6.28
N ASP A 82 40.94 -3.20 7.58
CA ASP A 82 41.99 -3.56 8.55
C ASP A 82 42.28 -5.06 8.54
N ASP A 83 41.29 -5.91 8.22
CA ASP A 83 41.49 -7.38 8.16
C ASP A 83 41.93 -7.87 6.77
N CYS A 84 41.40 -7.30 5.70
CA CYS A 84 41.62 -7.80 4.33
C CYS A 84 42.70 -7.02 3.58
N GLY A 85 43.11 -5.85 4.07
CA GLY A 85 44.05 -4.96 3.39
C GLY A 85 43.43 -4.16 2.25
N ASP A 86 44.18 -3.97 1.18
CA ASP A 86 43.77 -3.20 -0.01
C ASP A 86 42.82 -4.04 -0.89
N ILE A 87 41.66 -3.46 -1.22
CA ILE A 87 40.59 -4.10 -1.99
C ILE A 87 40.19 -3.19 -3.14
N GLU A 88 40.33 -3.67 -4.37
CA GLU A 88 39.81 -2.98 -5.53
C GLU A 88 38.37 -3.42 -5.79
N CYS A 89 37.41 -2.46 -5.87
CA CYS A 89 36.01 -2.74 -6.09
C CYS A 89 35.33 -1.68 -6.97
N PRO A 90 34.18 -1.99 -7.57
CA PRO A 90 33.42 -1.01 -8.33
C PRO A 90 33.03 0.19 -7.49
N ARG A 91 33.13 1.40 -8.05
CA ARG A 91 32.76 2.66 -7.40
C ARG A 91 31.30 2.68 -6.94
N SER A 92 30.43 1.90 -7.59
CA SER A 92 29.04 1.74 -7.23
C SER A 92 28.82 1.22 -5.80
N VAL A 93 29.79 0.51 -5.22
CA VAL A 93 29.73 0.03 -3.83
C VAL A 93 29.63 1.18 -2.83
N LEU A 94 30.23 2.33 -3.15
CA LEU A 94 30.18 3.54 -2.32
C LEU A 94 28.90 4.35 -2.51
N GLN A 95 28.15 4.06 -3.55
CA GLN A 95 26.95 4.80 -3.89
C GLN A 95 25.85 4.53 -2.87
N THR A 96 25.06 5.57 -2.56
CA THR A 96 23.81 5.42 -1.81
C THR A 96 22.61 5.82 -2.64
N TYR A 97 21.45 5.38 -2.19
CA TYR A 97 20.15 5.83 -2.69
C TYR A 97 19.36 6.48 -1.57
N THR A 98 18.75 7.62 -1.87
CA THR A 98 17.92 8.38 -0.92
C THR A 98 16.48 8.38 -1.38
N VAL A 99 15.53 8.25 -0.45
CA VAL A 99 14.11 8.33 -0.78
C VAL A 99 13.77 9.74 -1.26
N ASN A 100 13.22 9.83 -2.46
CA ASN A 100 12.66 11.06 -3.00
C ASN A 100 11.26 11.29 -2.40
N VAL A 101 11.21 11.86 -1.20
CA VAL A 101 9.97 12.04 -0.46
C VAL A 101 8.99 12.96 -1.22
N ALA A 102 9.47 13.96 -1.93
CA ALA A 102 8.64 14.82 -2.75
C ALA A 102 7.90 14.01 -3.83
N ARG A 103 8.60 13.06 -4.46
CA ARG A 103 8.01 12.16 -5.44
C ARG A 103 7.01 11.18 -4.83
N VAL A 104 7.28 10.67 -3.62
CA VAL A 104 6.32 9.84 -2.87
C VAL A 104 5.03 10.63 -2.64
N VAL A 105 5.12 11.84 -2.10
CA VAL A 105 3.98 12.72 -1.84
C VAL A 105 3.21 13.04 -3.13
N GLU A 106 3.91 13.31 -4.22
CA GLU A 106 3.30 13.52 -5.53
C GLU A 106 2.48 12.32 -6.00
N ARG A 107 3.07 11.12 -5.90
CA ARG A 107 2.42 9.86 -6.29
C ARG A 107 1.19 9.56 -5.43
N LEU A 108 1.29 9.77 -4.11
CA LEU A 108 0.17 9.61 -3.20
C LEU A 108 -0.99 10.55 -3.56
N SER A 109 -0.69 11.84 -3.75
CA SER A 109 -1.72 12.82 -4.14
C SER A 109 -2.37 12.47 -5.48
N ALA A 110 -1.58 12.08 -6.48
CA ALA A 110 -2.09 11.68 -7.80
C ALA A 110 -2.98 10.43 -7.71
N SER A 111 -2.59 9.44 -6.92
CA SER A 111 -3.37 8.20 -6.74
C SER A 111 -4.68 8.43 -5.99
N LEU A 112 -4.73 9.43 -5.11
CA LEU A 112 -5.95 9.88 -4.43
C LEU A 112 -6.74 10.90 -5.27
N SER A 113 -6.33 11.18 -6.50
CA SER A 113 -6.95 12.16 -7.40
C SER A 113 -7.07 13.55 -6.77
N LEU A 114 -6.09 13.94 -5.94
CA LEU A 114 -6.10 15.21 -5.23
C LEU A 114 -5.44 16.32 -6.06
N PRO A 115 -5.96 17.56 -6.05
CA PRO A 115 -5.37 18.68 -6.76
C PRO A 115 -3.95 18.98 -6.29
N LEU A 116 -3.02 19.14 -7.23
CA LEU A 116 -1.61 19.42 -6.94
C LEU A 116 -1.43 20.74 -6.15
N ALA A 117 -2.27 21.74 -6.45
CA ALA A 117 -2.23 23.05 -5.80
C ALA A 117 -2.55 23.00 -4.29
N SER A 118 -3.23 21.95 -3.82
CA SER A 118 -3.58 21.80 -2.41
C SER A 118 -2.51 21.12 -1.57
N ARG A 119 -1.41 20.66 -2.17
CA ARG A 119 -0.28 20.05 -1.46
C ARG A 119 0.52 21.10 -0.68
N LYS A 120 0.88 20.75 0.55
CA LYS A 120 1.68 21.62 1.42
C LYS A 120 2.58 20.77 2.32
N ALA A 121 3.87 21.09 2.38
CA ALA A 121 4.75 20.54 3.41
C ALA A 121 4.35 21.09 4.78
N ILE A 122 4.33 20.22 5.78
CA ILE A 122 3.99 20.53 7.16
C ILE A 122 5.20 20.10 7.99
N GLY A 123 5.89 21.06 8.60
CA GLY A 123 7.08 20.76 9.37
C GLY A 123 8.29 20.29 8.53
N PRO A 124 9.43 20.03 9.17
CA PRO A 124 10.67 19.72 8.50
C PRO A 124 10.66 18.24 8.03
N ASN A 125 10.27 17.98 6.79
CA ASN A 125 10.39 16.71 6.10
C ASN A 125 9.72 15.48 6.76
N SER A 126 8.72 15.68 7.63
CA SER A 126 8.03 14.57 8.31
C SER A 126 6.55 14.44 7.95
N SER A 127 5.90 15.51 7.51
CA SER A 127 4.47 15.53 7.26
C SER A 127 4.08 16.44 6.11
N TRP A 128 3.02 16.06 5.39
CA TRP A 128 2.49 16.80 4.24
C TRP A 128 0.96 16.75 4.24
N ARG A 129 0.33 17.85 3.88
CA ARG A 129 -1.03 17.82 3.39
C ARG A 129 -0.98 17.37 1.92
N LEU A 130 -1.65 16.28 1.61
CA LEU A 130 -1.73 15.74 0.25
C LEU A 130 -2.74 16.51 -0.59
N GLY A 131 -3.85 16.91 0.03
CA GLY A 131 -4.91 17.65 -0.63
C GLY A 131 -6.24 17.54 0.09
N ILE A 132 -7.24 18.18 -0.51
CA ILE A 132 -8.62 18.18 -0.03
C ILE A 132 -9.46 17.43 -1.06
N GLN A 133 -10.18 16.43 -0.59
CA GLN A 133 -11.16 15.71 -1.37
C GLN A 133 -12.55 16.30 -1.11
N GLU A 134 -13.08 16.93 -2.12
CA GLU A 134 -14.45 17.43 -2.10
C GLU A 134 -15.42 16.31 -2.40
N ARG A 135 -16.52 16.23 -1.65
CA ARG A 135 -17.62 15.31 -1.91
C ARG A 135 -18.80 16.07 -2.51
N ARG A 136 -19.47 15.46 -3.47
CA ARG A 136 -20.72 16.02 -4.03
C ARG A 136 -21.80 16.21 -2.97
N ARG A 137 -21.81 15.38 -1.92
CA ARG A 137 -22.70 15.48 -0.75
C ARG A 137 -21.89 15.10 0.49
N GLY A 138 -21.71 16.04 1.41
CA GLY A 138 -21.01 15.80 2.67
C GLY A 138 -19.85 16.76 2.93
N ALA A 139 -19.15 16.55 4.04
CA ALA A 139 -18.00 17.37 4.42
C ALA A 139 -16.77 16.98 3.61
N ALA A 140 -15.97 17.97 3.22
CA ALA A 140 -14.70 17.76 2.59
C ALA A 140 -13.75 16.99 3.53
N THR A 141 -12.98 16.07 2.97
CA THR A 141 -11.96 15.30 3.71
C THR A 141 -10.58 15.79 3.32
N THR A 142 -9.78 16.16 4.30
CA THR A 142 -8.39 16.55 4.07
C THR A 142 -7.48 15.33 4.32
N TRP A 143 -6.64 15.04 3.34
CA TRP A 143 -5.69 13.95 3.38
C TRP A 143 -4.31 14.45 3.76
N TYR A 144 -3.68 13.74 4.70
CA TYR A 144 -2.32 14.00 5.16
C TYR A 144 -1.46 12.76 4.95
N PHE A 145 -0.17 12.97 4.79
CA PHE A 145 0.84 11.93 4.86
C PHE A 145 1.83 12.27 5.96
N GLY A 146 2.13 11.31 6.82
CA GLY A 146 3.13 11.46 7.88
C GLY A 146 4.06 10.25 7.95
N ARG A 147 5.34 10.52 8.18
CA ARG A 147 6.36 9.52 8.47
C ARG A 147 6.90 9.72 9.89
N ARG A 148 7.41 8.64 10.50
CA ARG A 148 7.99 8.68 11.84
C ARG A 148 7.00 9.11 12.93
N LEU A 149 5.73 8.83 12.75
CA LEU A 149 4.67 9.23 13.67
C LEU A 149 4.70 8.49 15.02
N SER A 150 5.56 7.48 15.17
CA SER A 150 5.90 6.90 16.48
C SER A 150 6.65 7.87 17.38
N ARG A 151 7.28 8.91 16.82
CA ARG A 151 7.95 9.97 17.58
C ARG A 151 6.95 11.03 18.00
N ALA A 152 6.83 11.27 19.31
CA ALA A 152 5.86 12.22 19.88
C ALA A 152 5.96 13.63 19.30
N PHE A 153 7.17 14.08 18.99
CA PHE A 153 7.39 15.39 18.39
C PHE A 153 6.77 15.50 16.98
N GLU A 154 7.01 14.50 16.13
CA GLU A 154 6.49 14.47 14.76
C GLU A 154 4.95 14.34 14.76
N ALA A 155 4.43 13.47 15.63
CA ALA A 155 3.00 13.29 15.80
C ALA A 155 2.32 14.59 16.27
N LYS A 156 2.91 15.28 17.25
CA LYS A 156 2.42 16.56 17.76
C LYS A 156 2.44 17.65 16.68
N ALA A 157 3.55 17.79 15.95
CA ALA A 157 3.66 18.77 14.87
C ALA A 157 2.57 18.58 13.81
N LEU A 158 2.26 17.33 13.45
CA LEU A 158 1.18 17.03 12.51
C LEU A 158 -0.19 17.43 13.09
N VAL A 159 -0.49 17.08 14.34
CA VAL A 159 -1.76 17.44 14.99
C VAL A 159 -1.94 18.96 15.07
N ASP A 160 -0.89 19.68 15.45
CA ASP A 160 -0.95 21.14 15.59
C ASP A 160 -1.25 21.79 14.22
N GLN A 161 -0.69 21.25 13.14
CA GLN A 161 -0.98 21.71 11.78
C GLN A 161 -2.39 21.33 11.30
N ILE A 162 -2.87 20.12 11.61
CA ILE A 162 -4.26 19.73 11.29
C ILE A 162 -5.25 20.68 11.98
N LYS A 163 -4.98 21.07 13.24
CA LYS A 163 -5.82 22.03 13.98
C LYS A 163 -5.80 23.43 13.37
N LEU A 164 -4.66 23.85 12.82
CA LEU A 164 -4.52 25.15 12.15
C LEU A 164 -5.12 25.16 10.74
N ASP A 165 -5.28 24.00 10.13
CA ASP A 165 -5.85 23.88 8.80
C ASP A 165 -7.38 23.94 8.86
N GLN A 166 -7.91 25.14 8.67
CA GLN A 166 -9.36 25.42 8.73
C GLN A 166 -10.20 24.60 7.72
N ALA A 167 -9.57 24.06 6.67
CA ALA A 167 -10.22 23.21 5.70
C ALA A 167 -10.47 21.78 6.22
N ALA A 168 -9.86 21.39 7.33
CA ALA A 168 -9.92 20.03 7.87
C ALA A 168 -11.18 19.82 8.73
N ARG A 169 -12.35 19.68 8.11
CA ARG A 169 -13.57 19.20 8.81
C ARG A 169 -13.48 17.69 9.11
N SER A 170 -12.80 16.93 8.27
CA SER A 170 -12.49 15.51 8.46
C SER A 170 -11.06 15.29 7.99
N ALA A 171 -10.21 14.71 8.82
CA ALA A 171 -8.82 14.46 8.52
C ALA A 171 -8.55 12.95 8.44
N LYS A 172 -7.90 12.50 7.35
CA LYS A 172 -7.38 11.14 7.20
C LYS A 172 -5.87 11.19 7.02
N ILE A 173 -5.17 10.32 7.74
CA ILE A 173 -3.71 10.31 7.77
C ILE A 173 -3.21 9.00 7.18
N LEU A 174 -2.50 9.08 6.04
CA LEU A 174 -1.68 7.97 5.55
C LEU A 174 -0.32 8.03 6.25
N THR A 175 0.23 6.88 6.62
CA THR A 175 1.53 6.83 7.28
C THR A 175 2.40 5.67 6.81
N SER A 176 3.71 5.91 6.77
CA SER A 176 4.72 4.85 6.67
C SER A 176 5.00 4.18 8.03
N THR A 177 4.58 4.81 9.12
CA THR A 177 4.79 4.31 10.48
C THR A 177 3.88 3.11 10.75
N ARG A 178 4.44 2.06 11.34
CA ARG A 178 3.71 0.85 11.70
C ARG A 178 2.74 1.12 12.83
N LEU A 179 1.51 0.61 12.72
CA LEU A 179 0.48 0.70 13.74
C LEU A 179 0.45 -0.56 14.63
N PRO A 180 -0.11 -0.50 15.85
CA PRO A 180 -0.71 0.70 16.45
C PRO A 180 0.33 1.68 16.97
N LEU A 181 -0.02 2.97 16.98
CA LEU A 181 0.77 3.97 17.69
C LEU A 181 0.59 3.79 19.21
N CYS A 182 1.53 4.34 19.99
CA CYS A 182 1.42 4.37 21.44
C CYS A 182 0.07 5.00 21.85
N ALA A 183 -0.57 4.45 22.89
CA ALA A 183 -1.86 4.97 23.39
C ALA A 183 -1.80 6.44 23.84
N SER A 184 -0.62 6.93 24.24
CA SER A 184 -0.37 8.34 24.55
C SER A 184 -0.09 9.22 23.33
N SER A 185 -0.17 8.68 22.12
CA SER A 185 0.08 9.46 20.89
C SER A 185 -0.93 10.59 20.75
N PRO A 186 -0.49 11.81 20.43
CA PRO A 186 -1.40 12.93 20.13
C PRO A 186 -2.37 12.64 18.99
N LEU A 187 -2.08 11.63 18.17
CA LEU A 187 -2.88 11.20 17.01
C LEU A 187 -3.97 10.19 17.36
N ALA A 188 -4.14 9.78 18.63
CA ALA A 188 -5.09 8.73 19.04
C ALA A 188 -6.56 9.00 18.62
N GLY A 189 -6.93 10.27 18.40
CA GLY A 189 -8.28 10.66 17.97
C GLY A 189 -8.48 10.77 16.44
N TYR A 190 -7.47 10.44 15.64
CA TYR A 190 -7.51 10.57 14.18
C TYR A 190 -7.60 9.22 13.50
N GLU A 191 -8.21 9.20 12.31
CA GLU A 191 -8.17 8.02 11.42
C GLU A 191 -6.79 7.93 10.77
N ILE A 192 -6.00 6.93 11.20
CA ILE A 192 -4.65 6.68 10.71
C ILE A 192 -4.64 5.37 9.93
N ILE A 193 -4.04 5.41 8.76
CA ILE A 193 -4.04 4.31 7.81
C ILE A 193 -2.60 4.00 7.44
N GLU A 194 -2.14 2.78 7.70
CA GLU A 194 -0.82 2.33 7.24
C GLU A 194 -0.76 2.26 5.72
N LEU A 195 0.25 2.85 5.13
CA LEU A 195 0.43 2.84 3.69
C LEU A 195 0.53 1.42 3.11
N PRO A 196 1.28 0.46 3.70
CA PRO A 196 1.35 -0.91 3.20
C PRO A 196 0.02 -1.66 3.27
N SER A 197 -0.90 -1.26 4.17
CA SER A 197 -2.20 -1.95 4.31
C SER A 197 -3.22 -1.55 3.24
N VAL A 198 -3.01 -0.43 2.56
CA VAL A 198 -3.98 0.14 1.62
C VAL A 198 -3.42 0.41 0.23
N ALA A 199 -2.10 0.32 0.06
CA ALA A 199 -1.44 0.69 -1.18
C ALA A 199 -0.46 -0.38 -1.66
N ARG A 200 -0.32 -0.48 -2.97
CA ARG A 200 0.74 -1.20 -3.66
C ARG A 200 1.46 -0.25 -4.58
N LEU A 201 2.73 -0.51 -4.81
CA LEU A 201 3.46 0.11 -5.88
C LEU A 201 3.28 -0.73 -7.14
N SER A 202 2.74 -0.11 -8.20
CA SER A 202 2.64 -0.76 -9.50
C SER A 202 2.95 0.24 -10.58
N GLN A 203 3.88 -0.14 -11.47
CA GLN A 203 4.37 0.65 -12.60
C GLN A 203 4.31 2.15 -12.35
N SER A 204 4.10 3.07 -12.55
CA SER A 204 4.23 4.49 -12.29
C SER A 204 3.33 5.09 -11.20
N ARG A 205 2.69 4.32 -10.32
CA ARG A 205 1.81 4.87 -9.29
C ARG A 205 1.51 3.92 -8.13
N PHE A 206 1.04 4.50 -7.02
CA PHE A 206 0.42 3.76 -5.94
C PHE A 206 -1.00 3.36 -6.33
N LEU A 207 -1.35 2.09 -6.12
CA LEU A 207 -2.70 1.57 -6.29
C LEU A 207 -3.31 1.35 -4.91
N PHE A 208 -4.38 2.08 -4.60
CA PHE A 208 -5.11 1.93 -3.34
C PHE A 208 -6.24 0.92 -3.47
N TYR A 209 -6.41 0.05 -2.48
CA TYR A 209 -7.37 -1.07 -2.52
C TYR A 209 -8.14 -1.32 -1.22
N ASP A 210 -7.99 -0.48 -0.20
CA ASP A 210 -8.69 -0.64 1.08
C ASP A 210 -10.06 0.05 1.07
N ASN A 211 -11.05 -0.60 1.69
CA ASN A 211 -12.40 -0.06 1.89
C ASN A 211 -12.43 1.24 2.70
N ARG A 212 -11.44 1.48 3.53
CA ARG A 212 -11.28 2.73 4.30
C ARG A 212 -11.04 3.95 3.42
N LEU A 213 -10.71 3.74 2.16
CA LEU A 213 -10.47 4.78 1.15
C LEU A 213 -11.66 4.97 0.20
N GLN A 214 -12.82 4.35 0.50
CA GLN A 214 -13.99 4.34 -0.40
C GLN A 214 -14.54 5.70 -0.79
N ASP A 215 -14.14 6.75 -0.08
CA ASP A 215 -14.51 8.12 -0.43
C ASP A 215 -13.74 8.67 -1.64
N VAL A 216 -12.71 7.94 -2.06
CA VAL A 216 -11.94 8.27 -3.26
C VAL A 216 -12.58 7.52 -4.43
N GLU A 217 -13.34 8.22 -5.26
CA GLU A 217 -13.73 7.70 -6.58
C GLU A 217 -12.45 7.51 -7.39
N HIS A 218 -11.91 6.31 -7.33
CA HIS A 218 -10.75 5.95 -8.13
C HIS A 218 -11.19 5.78 -9.58
N SER A 219 -10.84 6.73 -10.40
CA SER A 219 -10.65 6.47 -11.82
C SER A 219 -9.34 5.69 -12.02
N ILE A 220 -9.22 4.52 -11.35
CA ILE A 220 -8.21 3.56 -11.73
C ILE A 220 -8.76 2.88 -12.97
N VAL A 221 -8.19 3.20 -14.11
CA VAL A 221 -8.23 2.31 -15.26
C VAL A 221 -7.32 1.14 -14.88
N GLU A 222 -7.82 0.24 -14.02
CA GLU A 222 -7.29 -1.11 -13.97
C GLU A 222 -7.80 -1.79 -15.24
N ASP A 223 -6.93 -2.53 -15.88
CA ASP A 223 -7.36 -3.53 -16.84
C ASP A 223 -8.42 -4.37 -16.15
N ALA A 224 -9.66 -4.25 -16.60
CA ALA A 224 -10.74 -5.08 -16.10
C ALA A 224 -10.29 -6.52 -16.29
N PRO A 225 -10.42 -7.38 -15.28
CA PRO A 225 -10.02 -8.77 -15.44
C PRO A 225 -10.77 -9.35 -16.64
N SER A 226 -10.02 -9.89 -17.59
CA SER A 226 -10.60 -10.60 -18.71
C SER A 226 -11.26 -11.87 -18.16
N GLY A 227 -12.62 -11.91 -18.14
CA GLY A 227 -13.38 -13.04 -17.64
C GLY A 227 -14.14 -12.79 -16.34
N ASN A 228 -14.35 -13.85 -15.56
CA ASN A 228 -15.12 -13.84 -14.33
C ASN A 228 -14.19 -13.65 -13.12
N SER A 229 -14.47 -12.70 -12.21
CA SER A 229 -13.63 -12.49 -11.05
C SER A 229 -14.40 -11.96 -9.84
N LEU A 230 -14.18 -12.58 -8.68
CA LEU A 230 -14.61 -12.13 -7.38
C LEU A 230 -13.49 -11.45 -6.55
N ALA A 231 -12.29 -11.25 -7.13
CA ALA A 231 -11.13 -10.71 -6.42
C ALA A 231 -11.40 -9.35 -5.75
N TYR A 232 -12.39 -8.62 -6.24
CA TYR A 232 -12.74 -7.27 -5.77
C TYR A 232 -13.95 -7.21 -4.83
N VAL A 233 -14.54 -8.35 -4.44
CA VAL A 233 -15.74 -8.36 -3.58
C VAL A 233 -15.47 -7.69 -2.24
N ARG A 234 -14.32 -7.98 -1.60
CA ARG A 234 -13.93 -7.39 -0.31
C ARG A 234 -13.53 -5.93 -0.42
N SER A 235 -12.72 -5.62 -1.44
CA SER A 235 -12.07 -4.30 -1.54
C SER A 235 -12.93 -3.26 -2.28
N ARG A 236 -13.76 -3.66 -3.24
CA ARG A 236 -14.47 -2.75 -4.14
C ARG A 236 -15.98 -2.94 -4.18
N ARG A 237 -16.50 -3.91 -3.43
CA ARG A 237 -17.92 -4.29 -3.45
C ARG A 237 -18.44 -4.48 -4.88
N CYS A 238 -17.65 -5.11 -5.72
CA CYS A 238 -18.01 -5.42 -7.09
C CYS A 238 -17.53 -6.82 -7.48
N ALA A 239 -18.17 -7.39 -8.47
CA ALA A 239 -17.75 -8.60 -9.17
C ALA A 239 -17.61 -8.28 -10.65
N TYR A 240 -16.79 -9.06 -11.36
CA TYR A 240 -16.68 -8.98 -12.81
C TYR A 240 -17.23 -10.27 -13.43
N VAL A 241 -18.09 -10.10 -14.45
CA VAL A 241 -18.63 -11.20 -15.25
C VAL A 241 -18.35 -10.87 -16.69
N ASN A 242 -17.58 -11.71 -17.38
CA ASN A 242 -17.12 -11.48 -18.75
C ASN A 242 -16.43 -10.11 -18.93
N GLY A 243 -15.62 -9.70 -17.94
CA GLY A 243 -14.95 -8.42 -17.97
C GLY A 243 -15.82 -7.19 -17.63
N VAL A 244 -17.13 -7.39 -17.46
CA VAL A 244 -18.07 -6.30 -17.11
C VAL A 244 -18.17 -6.17 -15.59
N LYS A 245 -18.06 -4.94 -15.07
CA LYS A 245 -18.14 -4.63 -13.65
C LYS A 245 -19.59 -4.55 -13.16
N TYR A 246 -19.88 -5.31 -12.11
CA TYR A 246 -21.18 -5.30 -11.42
C TYR A 246 -21.00 -4.81 -9.98
N PRO A 247 -21.52 -3.62 -9.62
CA PRO A 247 -21.53 -3.15 -8.24
C PRO A 247 -22.44 -4.03 -7.39
N LEU A 248 -21.97 -4.43 -6.20
CA LEU A 248 -22.68 -5.33 -5.30
C LEU A 248 -23.39 -4.57 -4.18
N GLU A 249 -24.65 -4.87 -3.94
CA GLU A 249 -25.38 -4.42 -2.76
C GLU A 249 -24.84 -5.10 -1.49
N SER A 250 -25.05 -4.50 -0.33
CA SER A 250 -24.49 -4.97 0.95
C SER A 250 -24.80 -6.46 1.22
N MET A 251 -26.03 -6.92 0.95
CA MET A 251 -26.40 -8.31 1.16
C MET A 251 -25.75 -9.25 0.14
N GLN A 252 -25.67 -8.85 -1.13
CA GLN A 252 -24.97 -9.62 -2.18
C GLN A 252 -23.49 -9.83 -1.81
N GLN A 253 -22.85 -8.76 -1.36
CA GLN A 253 -21.45 -8.83 -0.89
C GLN A 253 -21.31 -9.82 0.28
N LYS A 254 -22.17 -9.72 1.31
CA LYS A 254 -22.12 -10.62 2.47
C LYS A 254 -22.33 -12.09 2.07
N ILE A 255 -23.23 -12.39 1.15
CA ILE A 255 -23.49 -13.73 0.66
C ILE A 255 -22.23 -14.30 -0.04
N LEU A 256 -21.65 -13.54 -0.96
CA LEU A 256 -20.43 -13.97 -1.66
C LEU A 256 -19.26 -14.16 -0.70
N LEU A 257 -19.05 -13.23 0.24
CA LEU A 257 -18.02 -13.37 1.26
C LEU A 257 -18.25 -14.57 2.17
N ALA A 258 -19.48 -14.84 2.58
CA ALA A 258 -19.80 -16.01 3.40
C ALA A 258 -19.42 -17.32 2.69
N LEU A 259 -19.65 -17.41 1.37
CA LEU A 259 -19.25 -18.57 0.56
C LEU A 259 -17.73 -18.63 0.33
N MET A 260 -17.08 -17.49 0.07
CA MET A 260 -15.62 -17.42 -0.10
C MET A 260 -14.87 -17.86 1.16
N ASP A 261 -15.40 -17.53 2.35
CA ASP A 261 -14.79 -17.82 3.64
C ASP A 261 -15.19 -19.19 4.22
N ALA A 262 -16.07 -19.91 3.53
CA ALA A 262 -16.50 -21.24 3.96
C ALA A 262 -15.50 -22.31 3.58
N HIS A 263 -15.41 -23.36 4.41
CA HIS A 263 -14.63 -24.54 4.07
C HIS A 263 -15.19 -25.20 2.79
N ALA A 264 -14.32 -25.51 1.85
CA ALA A 264 -14.67 -26.00 0.51
C ALA A 264 -15.70 -25.10 -0.22
N HIS A 265 -15.81 -23.81 0.15
CA HIS A 265 -16.73 -22.84 -0.44
C HIS A 265 -18.19 -23.30 -0.47
N ARG A 266 -18.64 -24.09 0.53
CA ARG A 266 -19.97 -24.67 0.62
C ARG A 266 -20.69 -24.28 1.90
N LEU A 267 -21.97 -23.89 1.81
CA LEU A 267 -22.82 -23.55 2.95
C LEU A 267 -24.27 -23.88 2.68
N GLU A 268 -24.99 -24.27 3.71
CA GLU A 268 -26.45 -24.35 3.70
C GLU A 268 -27.08 -22.95 3.73
N ALA A 269 -28.32 -22.83 3.25
CA ALA A 269 -29.05 -21.56 3.23
C ALA A 269 -29.07 -20.86 4.60
N GLN A 270 -29.32 -21.59 5.68
CA GLN A 270 -29.39 -21.06 7.03
C GLN A 270 -28.02 -20.62 7.56
N GLN A 271 -26.97 -21.31 7.20
CA GLN A 271 -25.58 -20.92 7.54
C GLN A 271 -25.19 -19.62 6.83
N ILE A 272 -25.60 -19.45 5.55
CA ILE A 272 -25.40 -18.17 4.85
C ILE A 272 -26.21 -17.07 5.54
N ALA A 273 -27.48 -17.31 5.88
CA ALA A 273 -28.32 -16.35 6.58
C ALA A 273 -27.67 -15.88 7.88
N ALA A 274 -27.21 -16.81 8.72
CA ALA A 274 -26.55 -16.51 9.99
C ALA A 274 -25.28 -15.65 9.80
N ARG A 275 -24.42 -16.02 8.85
CA ARG A 275 -23.19 -15.26 8.54
C ARG A 275 -23.48 -13.86 7.96
N CYS A 276 -24.60 -13.71 7.24
CA CYS A 276 -25.04 -12.42 6.70
C CYS A 276 -25.77 -11.54 7.72
N GLY A 277 -26.12 -12.08 8.90
CA GLY A 277 -26.96 -11.41 9.89
C GLY A 277 -28.40 -11.27 9.43
N SER A 278 -28.95 -12.25 8.69
CA SER A 278 -30.33 -12.25 8.20
C SER A 278 -31.19 -13.20 9.03
N SER A 279 -32.38 -12.73 9.43
CA SER A 279 -33.43 -13.53 10.09
C SER A 279 -34.44 -14.17 9.11
N ALA A 280 -34.24 -14.01 7.80
CA ALA A 280 -35.18 -14.53 6.79
C ALA A 280 -35.23 -16.06 6.82
N PHE A 281 -36.49 -16.59 6.85
CA PHE A 281 -36.73 -18.02 6.77
C PHE A 281 -37.93 -18.30 5.81
N PRO A 282 -37.77 -19.13 4.79
CA PRO A 282 -36.53 -19.72 4.31
C PRO A 282 -35.60 -18.67 3.64
N PHE A 283 -34.31 -18.75 3.91
CA PHE A 283 -33.32 -17.87 3.26
C PHE A 283 -33.03 -18.36 1.85
N GLN A 284 -33.18 -17.47 0.88
CA GLN A 284 -32.99 -17.77 -0.53
C GLN A 284 -32.01 -16.74 -1.13
N PRO A 285 -30.71 -17.07 -1.29
CA PRO A 285 -29.71 -16.15 -1.81
C PRO A 285 -30.09 -15.46 -3.11
N ILE A 286 -30.73 -16.19 -4.04
CA ILE A 286 -31.12 -15.66 -5.36
C ILE A 286 -32.01 -14.41 -5.27
N LYS A 287 -32.85 -14.28 -4.25
CA LYS A 287 -33.74 -13.13 -4.08
C LYS A 287 -33.00 -11.80 -3.87
N TYR A 288 -31.79 -11.88 -3.34
CA TYR A 288 -30.95 -10.71 -3.09
C TYR A 288 -30.19 -10.24 -4.34
N PHE A 289 -30.15 -11.08 -5.40
CA PHE A 289 -29.42 -10.75 -6.64
C PHE A 289 -30.36 -10.27 -7.76
N GLY A 290 -31.57 -9.82 -7.45
CA GLY A 290 -32.54 -9.37 -8.46
C GLY A 290 -32.00 -8.28 -9.40
N ARG A 291 -31.14 -7.38 -8.90
CA ARG A 291 -30.47 -6.36 -9.72
C ARG A 291 -29.21 -6.86 -10.44
N ASN A 292 -28.60 -7.95 -9.98
CA ASN A 292 -27.39 -8.52 -10.51
C ASN A 292 -27.53 -10.04 -10.78
N PRO A 293 -28.53 -10.48 -11.58
CA PRO A 293 -28.82 -11.90 -11.77
C PRO A 293 -27.67 -12.68 -12.44
N LEU A 294 -26.87 -12.02 -13.27
CA LEU A 294 -25.70 -12.62 -13.91
C LEU A 294 -24.63 -12.97 -12.89
N VAL A 295 -24.37 -12.12 -11.90
CA VAL A 295 -23.40 -12.39 -10.83
C VAL A 295 -23.81 -13.64 -10.06
N TYR A 296 -25.12 -13.79 -9.72
CA TYR A 296 -25.59 -14.99 -9.05
C TYR A 296 -25.37 -16.24 -9.92
N LYS A 297 -25.81 -16.20 -11.18
CA LYS A 297 -25.69 -17.35 -12.10
C LYS A 297 -24.25 -17.77 -12.35
N THR A 298 -23.32 -16.81 -12.34
CA THR A 298 -21.91 -17.08 -12.60
C THR A 298 -21.21 -17.65 -11.36
N PHE A 299 -21.48 -17.11 -10.17
CA PHE A 299 -20.68 -17.41 -8.99
C PHE A 299 -21.37 -18.25 -7.93
N VAL A 300 -22.69 -18.45 -8.00
CA VAL A 300 -23.44 -19.20 -6.99
C VAL A 300 -24.21 -20.34 -7.63
N ARG A 301 -23.89 -21.57 -7.23
CA ARG A 301 -24.62 -22.78 -7.64
C ARG A 301 -25.31 -23.41 -6.44
N TYR A 302 -26.53 -23.90 -6.64
CA TYR A 302 -27.24 -24.69 -5.65
C TYR A 302 -27.14 -26.17 -6.01
N LEU A 303 -26.60 -26.97 -5.11
CA LEU A 303 -26.51 -28.43 -5.25
C LEU A 303 -27.72 -29.06 -4.54
N ALA A 304 -28.71 -29.48 -5.32
CA ALA A 304 -29.99 -29.98 -4.79
C ALA A 304 -29.82 -31.26 -3.96
N GLY A 305 -28.89 -32.15 -4.34
CA GLY A 305 -28.61 -33.39 -3.61
C GLY A 305 -28.14 -33.15 -2.19
N ASP A 306 -27.24 -32.17 -1.99
CA ASP A 306 -26.61 -31.84 -0.70
C ASP A 306 -27.35 -30.71 0.01
N LYS A 307 -28.30 -30.05 -0.64
CA LYS A 307 -29.04 -28.85 -0.15
C LYS A 307 -28.12 -27.67 0.22
N VAL A 308 -26.97 -27.55 -0.45
CA VAL A 308 -25.98 -26.52 -0.17
C VAL A 308 -25.80 -25.58 -1.36
N TYR A 309 -25.38 -24.35 -1.06
CA TYR A 309 -24.89 -23.37 -2.02
C TYR A 309 -23.36 -23.47 -2.11
N VAL A 310 -22.82 -23.37 -3.30
CA VAL A 310 -21.39 -23.47 -3.58
C VAL A 310 -20.97 -22.25 -4.36
N LEU A 311 -19.78 -21.74 -4.06
CA LEU A 311 -19.11 -20.77 -4.92
C LEU A 311 -18.61 -21.49 -6.16
N ALA A 312 -19.09 -21.10 -7.34
CA ALA A 312 -18.55 -21.61 -8.59
C ALA A 312 -17.15 -21.00 -8.78
N GLU A 313 -16.16 -21.85 -9.01
CA GLU A 313 -14.86 -21.39 -9.51
C GLU A 313 -15.11 -20.79 -10.90
N GLY A 314 -14.68 -19.54 -11.10
CA GLY A 314 -14.84 -18.89 -12.39
C GLY A 314 -13.96 -19.61 -13.42
N ASP A 315 -14.58 -20.21 -14.41
CA ASP A 315 -13.92 -20.71 -15.62
C ASP A 315 -13.31 -19.53 -16.40
#